data_68455d9bf5e2826a5f71b27ca42ee6f7
#
_entry.id   68455d9bf5e2826a5f71b27ca42ee6f7
#
_cell.length_a   1.000
_cell.length_b   1.000
_cell.length_c   1.000
_cell.angle_alpha   90.00
_cell.angle_beta   90.00
_cell.angle_gamma   90.00
#
_symmetry.space_group_name_H-M   'P 1'
#
loop_
_entity.id
_entity.type
_entity.pdbx_description
1 polymer ?
#
loop_
_entity_poly.entity_id
_entity_poly.type
_entity_poly.pdbx_seq_one_letter_code
_entity_poly.pdbx_strand_id
1 'polypeptide(L)'
;VAYRTMSLLLRRPPGREAYPGDVFYIHSRLLERAARLSDELGGGSLTALPIIETLAGDVTAYIPTNVISITDGQIFLETGLFLAGQRPAVNAGISVSRVGGSAQIKSMKKVAGTLKLAYSQYRELASFSQFGSDLDASTKKIISHGSKLTELLNTYCENNYFDKEFFMDINNILRSNVCFLEIL
;
A
#
# COMPACT_ATOMS: atom_id res chain seq x y z
N VAL A 1 -11.23 -17.43 7.01
CA VAL A 1 -11.11 -18.70 7.75
C VAL A 1 -12.48 -19.29 8.04
N ALA A 2 -13.39 -18.59 8.72
CA ALA A 2 -14.72 -19.11 9.09
C ALA A 2 -15.53 -19.65 7.90
N TYR A 3 -15.57 -18.93 6.78
CA TYR A 3 -16.26 -19.37 5.57
C TYR A 3 -15.70 -20.67 4.98
N ARG A 4 -14.36 -20.81 4.98
CA ARG A 4 -13.69 -22.04 4.56
C ARG A 4 -14.10 -23.22 5.46
N THR A 5 -14.07 -23.04 6.78
CA THR A 5 -14.46 -24.07 7.74
C THR A 5 -15.92 -24.48 7.56
N MET A 6 -16.84 -23.53 7.45
CA MET A 6 -18.26 -23.82 7.19
C MET A 6 -18.46 -24.58 5.87
N SER A 7 -17.78 -24.17 4.82
CA SER A 7 -17.89 -24.83 3.51
C SER A 7 -17.40 -26.27 3.54
N LEU A 8 -16.31 -26.54 4.26
CA LEU A 8 -15.80 -27.89 4.45
C LEU A 8 -16.75 -28.75 5.29
N LEU A 9 -17.32 -28.21 6.35
CA LEU A 9 -18.33 -28.90 7.16
C LEU A 9 -19.58 -29.25 6.35
N LEU A 10 -20.00 -28.38 5.44
CA LEU A 10 -21.10 -28.59 4.51
C LEU A 10 -20.72 -29.50 3.32
N ARG A 11 -19.51 -30.09 3.34
CA ARG A 11 -19.00 -30.98 2.29
C ARG A 11 -19.00 -30.36 0.89
N ARG A 12 -18.85 -29.05 0.79
CA ARG A 12 -18.65 -28.39 -0.50
C ARG A 12 -17.26 -28.77 -1.06
N PRO A 13 -17.13 -29.01 -2.37
CA PRO A 13 -15.85 -29.35 -2.97
C PRO A 13 -14.84 -28.22 -2.74
N PRO A 14 -13.66 -28.51 -2.17
CA PRO A 14 -12.65 -27.50 -1.95
C PRO A 14 -11.96 -27.11 -3.26
N GLY A 15 -11.70 -25.82 -3.43
CA GLY A 15 -10.87 -25.26 -4.48
C GLY A 15 -9.42 -25.02 -4.01
N ARG A 16 -8.77 -24.00 -4.58
CA ARG A 16 -7.40 -23.61 -4.22
C ARG A 16 -7.30 -23.30 -2.73
N GLU A 17 -6.27 -23.83 -2.08
CA GLU A 17 -6.03 -23.68 -0.62
C GLU A 17 -7.22 -24.10 0.25
N ALA A 18 -7.99 -25.08 -0.23
CA ALA A 18 -9.22 -25.57 0.41
C ALA A 18 -10.32 -24.50 0.60
N TYR A 19 -10.24 -23.38 -0.09
CA TYR A 19 -11.34 -22.40 -0.14
C TYR A 19 -12.43 -22.87 -1.11
N PRO A 20 -13.69 -22.52 -0.85
CA PRO A 20 -14.77 -22.78 -1.81
C PRO A 20 -14.57 -21.94 -3.08
N GLY A 21 -15.01 -22.45 -4.22
CA GLY A 21 -14.80 -21.80 -5.51
C GLY A 21 -15.44 -20.40 -5.67
N ASP A 22 -16.40 -20.07 -4.82
CA ASP A 22 -17.12 -18.78 -4.81
C ASP A 22 -16.49 -17.71 -3.90
N VAL A 23 -15.34 -17.97 -3.26
CA VAL A 23 -14.73 -17.02 -2.33
C VAL A 23 -14.34 -15.70 -3.01
N PHE A 24 -13.84 -15.75 -4.24
CA PHE A 24 -13.54 -14.53 -5.01
C PHE A 24 -14.78 -13.68 -5.24
N TYR A 25 -15.88 -14.31 -5.63
CA TYR A 25 -17.15 -13.62 -5.85
C TYR A 25 -17.70 -12.95 -4.58
N ILE A 26 -17.57 -13.63 -3.43
CA ILE A 26 -18.01 -13.07 -2.15
C ILE A 26 -17.16 -11.85 -1.77
N HIS A 27 -15.84 -11.93 -1.90
CA HIS A 27 -14.95 -10.80 -1.64
C HIS A 27 -15.22 -9.63 -2.59
N SER A 28 -15.39 -9.90 -3.88
CA SER A 28 -15.74 -8.89 -4.87
C SER A 28 -17.04 -8.17 -4.51
N ARG A 29 -18.11 -8.91 -4.23
CA ARG A 29 -19.38 -8.31 -3.79
C ARG A 29 -19.29 -7.48 -2.52
N LEU A 30 -18.41 -7.86 -1.60
CA LEU A 30 -18.19 -7.11 -0.36
C LEU A 30 -17.45 -5.80 -0.62
N LEU A 31 -16.36 -5.86 -1.39
CA LEU A 31 -15.46 -4.73 -1.62
C LEU A 31 -16.01 -3.74 -2.64
N GLU A 32 -16.68 -4.20 -3.69
CA GLU A 32 -17.28 -3.32 -4.72
C GLU A 32 -18.47 -2.48 -4.23
N ARG A 33 -18.90 -2.66 -2.99
CA ARG A 33 -19.84 -1.75 -2.31
C ARG A 33 -19.18 -0.42 -1.94
N ALA A 34 -17.86 -0.41 -1.82
CA ALA A 34 -17.10 0.82 -1.68
C ALA A 34 -17.13 1.57 -3.02
N ALA A 35 -17.84 2.69 -3.05
CA ALA A 35 -18.06 3.44 -4.28
C ALA A 35 -18.31 4.91 -3.98
N ARG A 36 -18.10 5.75 -4.96
CA ARG A 36 -18.56 7.13 -4.96
C ARG A 36 -19.89 7.22 -5.72
N LEU A 37 -20.89 7.77 -5.07
CA LEU A 37 -22.19 8.04 -5.69
C LEU A 37 -22.13 9.30 -6.57
N SER A 38 -22.90 9.29 -7.66
CA SER A 38 -23.12 10.48 -8.46
C SER A 38 -23.95 11.52 -7.69
N ASP A 39 -23.85 12.78 -8.09
CA ASP A 39 -24.61 13.88 -7.46
C ASP A 39 -26.13 13.66 -7.60
N GLU A 40 -26.59 13.00 -8.66
CA GLU A 40 -27.99 12.63 -8.88
C GLU A 40 -28.52 11.66 -7.81
N LEU A 41 -27.65 10.83 -7.23
CA LEU A 41 -27.97 9.88 -6.16
C LEU A 41 -27.67 10.42 -4.76
N GLY A 42 -27.45 11.73 -4.64
CA GLY A 42 -27.18 12.41 -3.37
C GLY A 42 -25.71 12.57 -3.04
N GLY A 43 -24.82 12.14 -3.90
CA GLY A 43 -23.36 12.24 -3.69
C GLY A 43 -22.86 11.37 -2.54
N GLY A 44 -21.62 11.59 -2.12
CA GLY A 44 -20.98 10.83 -1.03
C GLY A 44 -20.07 9.71 -1.54
N SER A 45 -19.26 9.20 -0.64
CA SER A 45 -18.32 8.11 -0.95
C SER A 45 -18.15 7.17 0.24
N LEU A 46 -17.92 5.91 -0.05
CA LEU A 46 -17.55 4.88 0.89
C LEU A 46 -16.20 4.31 0.48
N THR A 47 -15.23 4.33 1.39
CA THR A 47 -13.91 3.74 1.18
C THR A 47 -13.77 2.50 2.04
N ALA A 48 -13.37 1.38 1.44
CA ALA A 48 -13.05 0.14 2.14
C ALA A 48 -11.54 0.00 2.28
N LEU A 49 -11.09 -0.40 3.47
CA LEU A 49 -9.69 -0.65 3.81
C LEU A 49 -9.54 -2.11 4.26
N PRO A 50 -9.51 -3.08 3.35
CA PRO A 50 -9.31 -4.47 3.73
C PRO A 50 -7.86 -4.68 4.17
N ILE A 51 -7.67 -5.24 5.35
CA ILE A 51 -6.36 -5.62 5.90
C ILE A 51 -6.18 -7.11 5.68
N ILE A 52 -5.13 -7.49 4.98
CA ILE A 52 -4.80 -8.87 4.66
C ILE A 52 -3.46 -9.23 5.30
N GLU A 53 -3.47 -10.25 6.12
CA GLU A 53 -2.26 -10.86 6.67
C GLU A 53 -1.62 -11.78 5.63
N THR A 54 -0.32 -11.60 5.42
CA THR A 54 0.49 -12.48 4.57
C THR A 54 1.43 -13.32 5.41
N LEU A 55 1.55 -14.61 5.10
CA LEU A 55 2.52 -15.48 5.75
C LEU A 55 3.90 -15.27 5.11
N ALA A 56 4.88 -14.88 5.93
CA ALA A 56 6.25 -14.61 5.48
C ALA A 56 6.36 -13.60 4.31
N GLY A 57 5.40 -12.67 4.17
CA GLY A 57 5.39 -11.70 3.08
C GLY A 57 4.93 -12.27 1.72
N ASP A 58 4.39 -13.50 1.70
CA ASP A 58 3.91 -14.11 0.46
C ASP A 58 2.59 -13.48 -0.01
N VAL A 59 2.70 -12.58 -0.96
CA VAL A 59 1.57 -11.89 -1.61
C VAL A 59 0.97 -12.70 -2.77
N THR A 60 1.57 -13.84 -3.13
CA THR A 60 1.12 -14.71 -4.22
C THR A 60 0.10 -15.76 -3.76
N ALA A 61 -0.16 -15.85 -2.46
CA ALA A 61 -1.18 -16.70 -1.89
C ALA A 61 -2.58 -16.34 -2.43
N TYR A 62 -3.52 -17.26 -2.29
CA TYR A 62 -4.83 -17.17 -2.93
C TYR A 62 -5.64 -15.94 -2.50
N ILE A 63 -5.72 -15.67 -1.20
CA ILE A 63 -6.51 -14.54 -0.69
C ILE A 63 -5.87 -13.18 -1.04
N PRO A 64 -4.55 -12.95 -0.80
CA PRO A 64 -3.91 -11.71 -1.22
C PRO A 64 -4.09 -11.42 -2.71
N THR A 65 -3.86 -12.40 -3.58
CA THR A 65 -4.01 -12.20 -5.03
C THR A 65 -5.44 -11.84 -5.44
N ASN A 66 -6.44 -12.47 -4.82
CA ASN A 66 -7.84 -12.14 -5.07
C ASN A 66 -8.16 -10.70 -4.66
N VAL A 67 -7.74 -10.29 -3.47
CA VAL A 67 -8.02 -8.93 -2.98
C VAL A 67 -7.28 -7.88 -3.79
N ILE A 68 -6.02 -8.09 -4.14
CA ILE A 68 -5.26 -7.21 -5.03
C ILE A 68 -5.93 -7.05 -6.40
N SER A 69 -6.57 -8.10 -6.92
CA SER A 69 -7.25 -8.02 -8.21
C SER A 69 -8.58 -7.27 -8.16
N ILE A 70 -9.28 -7.29 -7.04
CA ILE A 70 -10.56 -6.61 -6.83
C ILE A 70 -10.34 -5.11 -6.58
N THR A 71 -9.32 -4.77 -5.80
CA THR A 71 -9.08 -3.39 -5.35
C THR A 71 -8.24 -2.59 -6.34
N ASP A 72 -8.22 -1.27 -6.18
CA ASP A 72 -7.51 -0.35 -7.09
C ASP A 72 -6.02 -0.20 -6.80
N GLY A 73 -5.52 -0.92 -5.83
CA GLY A 73 -4.10 -0.88 -5.48
C GLY A 73 -3.81 -1.61 -4.17
N GLN A 74 -2.58 -1.51 -3.72
CA GLN A 74 -2.14 -2.11 -2.48
C GLN A 74 -1.03 -1.30 -1.82
N ILE A 75 -1.01 -1.31 -0.50
CA ILE A 75 0.09 -0.78 0.32
C ILE A 75 0.75 -1.97 1.00
N PHE A 76 2.03 -2.19 0.68
CA PHE A 76 2.81 -3.25 1.29
C PHE A 76 3.52 -2.75 2.55
N LEU A 77 3.29 -3.45 3.66
CA LEU A 77 4.03 -3.28 4.90
C LEU A 77 5.05 -4.40 5.04
N GLU A 78 6.31 -4.05 5.22
CA GLU A 78 7.41 -5.01 5.35
C GLU A 78 7.95 -5.04 6.78
N THR A 79 8.02 -6.24 7.35
CA THR A 79 8.60 -6.46 8.67
C THR A 79 10.08 -6.01 8.73
N GLY A 80 10.84 -6.21 7.65
CA GLY A 80 12.23 -5.79 7.56
C GLY A 80 12.40 -4.26 7.70
N LEU A 81 11.52 -3.48 7.08
CA LEU A 81 11.52 -2.02 7.21
C LEU A 81 11.13 -1.58 8.64
N PHE A 82 10.15 -2.27 9.23
CA PHE A 82 9.73 -1.99 10.61
C PHE A 82 10.87 -2.24 11.60
N LEU A 83 11.58 -3.36 11.46
CA LEU A 83 12.73 -3.69 12.32
C LEU A 83 13.92 -2.75 12.08
N ALA A 84 14.07 -2.21 10.87
CA ALA A 84 15.05 -1.18 10.55
C ALA A 84 14.70 0.21 11.10
N GLY A 85 13.57 0.35 11.81
CA GLY A 85 13.12 1.61 12.41
C GLY A 85 12.34 2.53 11.48
N GLN A 86 12.04 2.10 10.25
CA GLN A 86 11.21 2.89 9.33
C GLN A 86 9.74 2.78 9.72
N ARG A 87 9.12 3.93 9.99
CA ARG A 87 7.70 4.02 10.36
C ARG A 87 7.03 5.18 9.63
N PRO A 88 5.95 4.91 8.83
CA PRO A 88 5.36 3.60 8.56
C PRO A 88 6.29 2.70 7.73
N ALA A 89 6.19 1.39 7.95
CA ALA A 89 7.01 0.38 7.28
C ALA A 89 6.55 0.09 5.85
N VAL A 90 6.18 1.12 5.11
CA VAL A 90 5.62 1.04 3.76
C VAL A 90 6.73 0.85 2.74
N ASN A 91 6.63 -0.21 1.96
CA ASN A 91 7.48 -0.38 0.80
C ASN A 91 6.91 0.40 -0.40
N ALA A 92 7.43 1.61 -0.62
CA ALA A 92 6.99 2.47 -1.71
C ALA A 92 7.29 1.90 -3.11
N GLY A 93 8.27 0.99 -3.23
CA GLY A 93 8.66 0.39 -4.51
C GLY A 93 7.56 -0.50 -5.10
N ILE A 94 7.01 -1.39 -4.27
CA ILE A 94 6.01 -2.38 -4.66
C ILE A 94 4.57 -1.99 -4.36
N SER A 95 4.37 -0.90 -3.59
CA SER A 95 3.04 -0.33 -3.38
C SER A 95 2.55 0.38 -4.64
N VAL A 96 1.31 0.11 -5.04
CA VAL A 96 0.74 0.60 -6.29
C VAL A 96 -0.66 1.16 -6.06
N SER A 97 -0.98 2.27 -6.72
CA SER A 97 -2.34 2.75 -6.90
C SER A 97 -2.63 2.86 -8.41
N ARG A 98 -3.68 2.20 -8.88
CA ARG A 98 -4.06 2.18 -10.31
C ARG A 98 -4.71 3.48 -10.74
N VAL A 99 -5.49 4.09 -9.88
CA VAL A 99 -6.33 5.25 -10.17
C VAL A 99 -5.87 6.52 -9.44
N GLY A 100 -5.17 6.39 -8.32
CA GLY A 100 -4.76 7.51 -7.46
C GLY A 100 -4.00 8.63 -8.19
N GLY A 101 -3.21 8.28 -9.22
CA GLY A 101 -2.53 9.28 -10.04
C GLY A 101 -3.46 10.23 -10.79
N SER A 102 -4.71 9.84 -11.07
CA SER A 102 -5.71 10.69 -11.73
C SER A 102 -6.30 11.73 -10.78
N ALA A 103 -6.35 11.41 -9.49
CA ALA A 103 -6.88 12.30 -8.46
C ALA A 103 -5.84 13.30 -7.93
N GLN A 104 -4.55 13.09 -8.20
CA GLN A 104 -3.48 13.98 -7.76
C GLN A 104 -3.43 15.29 -8.55
N ILE A 105 -3.16 16.39 -7.84
CA ILE A 105 -2.82 17.67 -8.48
C ILE A 105 -1.51 17.55 -9.24
N LYS A 106 -1.32 18.37 -10.28
CA LYS A 106 -0.16 18.29 -11.19
C LYS A 106 1.19 18.37 -10.46
N SER A 107 1.31 19.21 -9.44
CA SER A 107 2.52 19.33 -8.62
C SER A 107 2.83 18.05 -7.84
N MET A 108 1.84 17.48 -7.18
CA MET A 108 2.00 16.22 -6.43
C MET A 108 2.40 15.07 -7.36
N LYS A 109 1.74 14.93 -8.50
CA LYS A 109 2.05 13.89 -9.48
C LYS A 109 3.49 13.98 -10.00
N LYS A 110 4.01 15.19 -10.21
CA LYS A 110 5.39 15.42 -10.63
C LYS A 110 6.39 15.05 -9.53
N VAL A 111 6.13 15.46 -8.29
CA VAL A 111 7.01 15.19 -7.14
C VAL A 111 7.00 13.72 -6.77
N ALA A 112 5.82 13.12 -6.66
CA ALA A 112 5.69 11.72 -6.25
C ALA A 112 6.40 10.74 -7.20
N GLY A 113 6.36 10.98 -8.51
CA GLY A 113 7.05 10.14 -9.49
C GLY A 113 8.56 10.17 -9.33
N THR A 114 9.15 11.37 -9.19
CA THR A 114 10.59 11.53 -8.99
C THR A 114 11.06 11.01 -7.63
N LEU A 115 10.28 11.23 -6.59
CA LEU A 115 10.58 10.75 -5.24
C LEU A 115 10.59 9.22 -5.18
N LYS A 116 9.57 8.57 -5.75
CA LYS A 116 9.49 7.11 -5.79
C LYS A 116 10.71 6.50 -6.50
N LEU A 117 11.13 7.07 -7.62
CA LEU A 117 12.29 6.60 -8.37
C LEU A 117 13.58 6.78 -7.56
N ALA A 118 13.80 7.97 -7.00
CA ALA A 118 14.99 8.27 -6.20
C ALA A 118 15.07 7.37 -4.95
N TYR A 119 13.94 7.12 -4.29
CA TYR A 119 13.88 6.24 -3.13
C TYR A 119 14.14 4.77 -3.48
N SER A 120 13.63 4.29 -4.63
CA SER A 120 13.93 2.93 -5.09
C SER A 120 15.41 2.74 -5.40
N GLN A 121 16.03 3.70 -6.10
CA GLN A 121 17.47 3.69 -6.36
C GLN A 121 18.31 3.70 -5.08
N TYR A 122 17.91 4.51 -4.10
CA TYR A 122 18.55 4.52 -2.78
C TYR A 122 18.47 3.15 -2.10
N ARG A 123 17.30 2.52 -2.09
CA ARG A 123 17.13 1.20 -1.44
C ARG A 123 18.00 0.11 -2.08
N GLU A 124 18.14 0.10 -3.39
CA GLU A 124 19.04 -0.83 -4.08
C GLU A 124 20.50 -0.59 -3.68
N LEU A 125 20.92 0.68 -3.60
CA LEU A 125 22.29 1.04 -3.27
C LEU A 125 22.61 1.01 -1.77
N ALA A 126 21.62 1.10 -0.90
CA ALA A 126 21.80 1.11 0.54
C ALA A 126 22.46 -0.18 1.07
N SER A 127 22.18 -1.32 0.44
CA SER A 127 22.84 -2.59 0.78
C SER A 127 24.35 -2.58 0.47
N PHE A 128 24.77 -1.82 -0.55
CA PHE A 128 26.17 -1.66 -0.91
C PHE A 128 26.90 -0.59 -0.09
N SER A 129 26.17 0.26 0.63
CA SER A 129 26.78 1.31 1.46
C SER A 129 27.65 0.76 2.60
N GLN A 130 27.41 -0.47 3.01
CA GLN A 130 28.24 -1.16 4.01
C GLN A 130 29.66 -1.49 3.51
N PHE A 131 29.86 -1.51 2.19
CA PHE A 131 31.17 -1.73 1.55
C PHE A 131 31.89 -0.42 1.20
N GLY A 132 31.55 0.63 1.81
CA GLY A 132 31.68 2.08 1.66
C GLY A 132 33.02 2.74 1.32
N SER A 133 34.15 2.05 1.16
CA SER A 133 35.42 2.74 0.87
C SER A 133 35.57 3.19 -0.59
N ASP A 134 34.98 2.50 -1.57
CA ASP A 134 35.24 2.66 -2.99
C ASP A 134 34.06 3.17 -3.83
N LEU A 135 33.04 3.76 -3.18
CA LEU A 135 31.89 4.29 -3.90
C LEU A 135 32.25 5.59 -4.65
N ASP A 136 31.84 5.67 -5.90
CA ASP A 136 31.98 6.87 -6.72
C ASP A 136 31.14 8.05 -6.17
N ALA A 137 31.49 9.27 -6.61
CA ALA A 137 30.85 10.49 -6.11
C ALA A 137 29.35 10.57 -6.43
N SER A 138 28.89 9.94 -7.52
CA SER A 138 27.50 9.92 -7.93
C SER A 138 26.69 9.03 -7.00
N THR A 139 27.18 7.84 -6.69
CA THR A 139 26.53 6.91 -5.76
C THR A 139 26.45 7.47 -4.34
N LYS A 140 27.52 8.15 -3.87
CA LYS A 140 27.50 8.85 -2.58
C LYS A 140 26.40 9.92 -2.50
N LYS A 141 26.16 10.66 -3.59
CA LYS A 141 25.05 11.63 -3.65
C LYS A 141 23.68 10.97 -3.56
N ILE A 142 23.47 9.86 -4.27
CA ILE A 142 22.20 9.13 -4.22
C ILE A 142 21.94 8.60 -2.81
N ILE A 143 22.94 8.02 -2.16
CA ILE A 143 22.83 7.51 -0.79
C ILE A 143 22.53 8.64 0.20
N SER A 144 23.25 9.75 0.12
CA SER A 144 23.03 10.91 0.99
C SER A 144 21.64 11.53 0.79
N HIS A 145 21.15 11.61 -0.45
CA HIS A 145 19.82 12.11 -0.75
C HIS A 145 18.73 11.15 -0.25
N GLY A 146 18.89 9.85 -0.47
CA GLY A 146 17.94 8.84 -0.01
C GLY A 146 17.86 8.71 1.51
N SER A 147 19.01 8.85 2.20
CA SER A 147 19.03 8.90 3.68
C SER A 147 18.19 10.06 4.22
N LYS A 148 18.33 11.27 3.65
CA LYS A 148 17.51 12.43 4.02
C LYS A 148 16.02 12.22 3.72
N LEU A 149 15.68 11.55 2.61
CA LEU A 149 14.30 11.20 2.31
C LEU A 149 13.72 10.23 3.34
N THR A 150 14.50 9.24 3.77
CA THR A 150 14.07 8.30 4.82
C THR A 150 13.85 9.01 6.15
N GLU A 151 14.75 9.91 6.54
CA GLU A 151 14.62 10.71 7.75
C GLU A 151 13.39 11.61 7.70
N LEU A 152 13.15 12.28 6.57
CA LEU A 152 11.96 13.10 6.37
C LEU A 152 10.67 12.29 6.52
N LEU A 153 10.60 11.11 5.92
CA LEU A 153 9.45 10.22 6.02
C LEU A 153 9.22 9.71 7.45
N ASN A 154 10.29 9.39 8.18
CA ASN A 154 10.22 8.97 9.59
C ASN A 154 9.84 10.13 10.52
N THR A 155 10.39 11.31 10.32
CA THR A 155 10.09 12.49 11.12
C THR A 155 8.61 12.87 11.08
N TYR A 156 7.97 12.66 9.94
CA TYR A 156 6.52 12.84 9.79
C TYR A 156 5.71 11.92 10.71
N CYS A 157 6.24 10.73 11.05
CA CYS A 157 5.57 9.79 11.93
C CYS A 157 5.91 9.99 13.41
N GLU A 158 7.11 10.44 13.74
CA GLU A 158 7.57 10.59 15.13
C GLU A 158 7.04 11.86 15.81
N ASN A 159 6.84 12.93 15.07
CA ASN A 159 6.47 14.25 15.65
C ASN A 159 4.98 14.40 15.98
N ASN A 160 4.20 13.32 16.12
CA ASN A 160 2.77 13.39 16.47
C ASN A 160 1.97 14.42 15.63
N TYR A 161 2.43 14.76 14.43
CA TYR A 161 1.66 15.48 13.43
C TYR A 161 0.50 14.62 12.88
N PHE A 162 0.11 13.59 13.63
CA PHE A 162 -1.23 13.04 13.63
C PHE A 162 -2.23 14.02 14.27
N ASP A 163 -1.97 15.31 14.12
CA ASP A 163 -2.95 16.33 14.41
C ASP A 163 -4.12 16.20 13.44
N LYS A 164 -5.29 16.66 13.88
CA LYS A 164 -6.50 16.67 13.05
C LYS A 164 -6.27 17.21 11.64
N GLU A 165 -5.32 18.10 11.45
CA GLU A 165 -4.91 18.64 10.15
C GLU A 165 -4.23 17.61 9.27
N PHE A 166 -3.35 16.76 9.78
CA PHE A 166 -2.75 15.67 9.01
C PHE A 166 -3.78 14.60 8.61
N PHE A 167 -4.71 14.27 9.52
CA PHE A 167 -5.87 13.46 9.16
C PHE A 167 -6.80 14.16 8.17
N MET A 168 -6.94 15.46 8.24
CA MET A 168 -7.69 16.27 7.27
C MET A 168 -6.95 16.32 5.93
N ASP A 169 -5.64 16.43 5.92
CA ASP A 169 -4.82 16.38 4.70
C ASP A 169 -4.76 14.96 4.11
N ILE A 170 -4.61 13.94 4.94
CA ILE A 170 -4.79 12.55 4.49
C ILE A 170 -6.23 12.34 4.01
N ASN A 171 -7.25 12.80 4.72
CA ASN A 171 -8.63 12.71 4.26
C ASN A 171 -8.88 13.57 2.99
N ASN A 172 -8.20 14.68 2.80
CA ASN A 172 -8.27 15.44 1.56
C ASN A 172 -7.50 14.77 0.42
N ILE A 173 -6.34 14.17 0.72
CA ILE A 173 -5.62 13.29 -0.19
C ILE A 173 -6.44 12.02 -0.46
N LEU A 174 -7.10 11.48 0.54
CA LEU A 174 -8.00 10.33 0.43
C LEU A 174 -9.30 10.66 -0.29
N ARG A 175 -9.87 11.84 -0.08
CA ARG A 175 -11.03 12.33 -0.85
C ARG A 175 -10.69 12.62 -2.31
N SER A 176 -9.46 13.01 -2.59
CA SER A 176 -8.96 13.15 -3.95
C SER A 176 -8.44 11.82 -4.54
N ASN A 177 -8.12 10.84 -3.70
CA ASN A 177 -7.54 9.54 -4.04
C ASN A 177 -8.33 8.41 -3.36
N VAL A 178 -9.59 8.23 -3.75
CA VAL A 178 -10.48 7.16 -3.25
C VAL A 178 -9.84 5.76 -3.33
N CYS A 179 -8.75 5.61 -4.06
CA CYS A 179 -8.11 4.35 -4.36
C CYS A 179 -6.81 4.07 -3.60
N PHE A 180 -6.27 5.01 -2.83
CA PHE A 180 -4.94 4.81 -2.25
C PHE A 180 -4.94 3.98 -0.96
N LEU A 181 -6.10 3.80 -0.35
CA LEU A 181 -6.27 3.12 0.93
C LEU A 181 -7.22 1.92 0.87
N GLU A 182 -7.54 1.43 -0.31
CA GLU A 182 -8.42 0.27 -0.40
C GLU A 182 -7.78 -1.03 0.07
N ILE A 183 -6.45 -1.02 0.38
CA ILE A 183 -5.79 -2.19 0.97
C ILE A 183 -4.65 -1.76 1.90
N LEU A 184 -4.84 -1.94 3.16
CA LEU A 184 -3.79 -2.20 4.13
C LEU A 184 -3.75 -3.68 4.45
#